data_54a0754192d06231366223b12857db5f
#
_entry.id   54a0754192d06231366223b12857db5f
#
_cell.length_a   1.000
_cell.length_b   1.000
_cell.length_c   1.000
_cell.angle_alpha   90.00
_cell.angle_beta   90.00
_cell.angle_gamma   90.00
#
_symmetry.space_group_name_H-M   'P 1'
#
loop_
_entity.id
_entity.type
_entity.pdbx_description
1 polymer ?
#
loop_
_entity_poly.entity_id
_entity_poly.type
_entity_poly.pdbx_seq_one_letter_code
_entity_poly.pdbx_strand_id
1 'polypeptide(L)'
;MAGTLLNKKIGIIGGGVTGVITAIFLAKSGCSVTIFEKKDLLSETSSRTTKLLHGGIRYLESFQIKEVKNGLNDRYWWLKNFPNSTKKIEILIPFKSFFSTQFLKYFIGIKLYQLLSFKKSLGKGRLISKNTKSNIFTDTNYKNFLTFFDGAMDDKSLSRKLKDELKKLKVDVYENYEVCNFDETGQVDKFNFDQIILAAGPWTKILLEKNDIESDKEIDFIKGSHLVINKLIETGFMFDGICKTRYIFALPYNNKTLLGQLKKELIIRTTQKLKSKKRLSYQ
;
A
#
# COMPACT_ATOMS: atom_id res chain seq x y z
N MET A 1 17.96 19.54 9.43
CA MET A 1 18.42 18.27 8.83
C MET A 1 18.51 18.27 7.29
N ALA A 2 18.27 19.37 6.61
CA ALA A 2 18.37 19.41 5.12
C ALA A 2 19.80 19.56 4.57
N GLY A 3 20.76 20.00 5.37
CA GLY A 3 22.12 20.28 4.91
C GLY A 3 23.06 19.08 4.74
N THR A 4 22.71 17.91 5.25
CA THR A 4 23.59 16.72 5.29
C THR A 4 23.42 15.77 4.09
N LEU A 5 22.41 15.98 3.25
CA LEU A 5 22.10 15.09 2.12
C LEU A 5 22.51 15.66 0.74
N LEU A 6 22.89 16.91 0.66
CA LEU A 6 23.31 17.55 -0.59
C LEU A 6 24.47 16.80 -1.25
N ASN A 7 24.33 16.50 -2.55
CA ASN A 7 25.31 15.84 -3.39
C ASN A 7 25.67 14.38 -3.03
N LYS A 8 24.96 13.73 -2.10
CA LYS A 8 25.18 12.32 -1.83
C LYS A 8 24.71 11.46 -3.01
N LYS A 9 25.46 10.39 -3.28
CA LYS A 9 25.09 9.34 -4.23
C LYS A 9 24.33 8.26 -3.51
N ILE A 10 23.08 8.04 -3.87
CA ILE A 10 22.20 7.07 -3.21
C ILE A 10 21.80 5.97 -4.19
N GLY A 11 22.09 4.72 -3.83
CA GLY A 11 21.62 3.53 -4.54
C GLY A 11 20.30 3.03 -3.92
N ILE A 12 19.28 2.76 -4.73
CA ILE A 12 18.00 2.19 -4.29
C ILE A 12 17.82 0.85 -4.97
N ILE A 13 17.70 -0.23 -4.17
CA ILE A 13 17.43 -1.58 -4.66
C ILE A 13 15.95 -1.86 -4.52
N GLY A 14 15.25 -1.89 -5.66
CA GLY A 14 13.80 -2.08 -5.79
C GLY A 14 13.06 -0.86 -6.33
N GLY A 15 12.48 -1.02 -7.51
CA GLY A 15 11.72 0.00 -8.25
C GLY A 15 10.20 -0.07 -8.02
N GLY A 16 9.76 -0.57 -6.86
CA GLY A 16 8.37 -0.48 -6.41
C GLY A 16 8.00 0.95 -5.99
N VAL A 17 6.74 1.17 -5.58
CA VAL A 17 6.26 2.51 -5.19
C VAL A 17 7.11 3.12 -4.07
N THR A 18 7.59 2.33 -3.12
CA THR A 18 8.46 2.80 -2.04
C THR A 18 9.77 3.33 -2.58
N GLY A 19 10.48 2.54 -3.40
CA GLY A 19 11.76 2.95 -3.99
C GLY A 19 11.61 4.19 -4.89
N VAL A 20 10.60 4.20 -5.75
CA VAL A 20 10.34 5.31 -6.68
C VAL A 20 10.02 6.62 -5.94
N ILE A 21 9.15 6.58 -4.92
CA ILE A 21 8.83 7.78 -4.13
C ILE A 21 10.03 8.24 -3.33
N THR A 22 10.79 7.33 -2.73
CA THR A 22 12.03 7.66 -2.01
C THR A 22 13.03 8.34 -2.96
N ALA A 23 13.22 7.80 -4.16
CA ALA A 23 14.08 8.41 -5.18
C ALA A 23 13.64 9.84 -5.54
N ILE A 24 12.35 10.06 -5.76
CA ILE A 24 11.80 11.39 -6.06
C ILE A 24 12.10 12.38 -4.93
N PHE A 25 11.90 12.00 -3.67
CA PHE A 25 12.17 12.89 -2.54
C PHE A 25 13.65 13.18 -2.37
N LEU A 26 14.52 12.17 -2.51
CA LEU A 26 15.96 12.34 -2.40
C LEU A 26 16.52 13.21 -3.54
N ALA A 27 16.09 12.96 -4.77
CA ALA A 27 16.49 13.78 -5.91
C ALA A 27 16.05 15.24 -5.76
N LYS A 28 14.82 15.49 -5.26
CA LYS A 28 14.35 16.84 -4.92
C LYS A 28 15.15 17.49 -3.79
N SER A 29 15.79 16.70 -2.95
CA SER A 29 16.68 17.19 -1.87
C SER A 29 18.13 17.37 -2.32
N GLY A 30 18.43 17.20 -3.63
CA GLY A 30 19.77 17.42 -4.20
C GLY A 30 20.69 16.21 -4.18
N CYS A 31 20.16 14.99 -3.92
CA CYS A 31 20.95 13.76 -4.04
C CYS A 31 21.04 13.32 -5.50
N SER A 32 22.17 12.68 -5.86
CA SER A 32 22.27 11.86 -7.07
C SER A 32 21.71 10.47 -6.76
N VAL A 33 20.67 10.05 -7.46
CA VAL A 33 19.94 8.82 -7.12
C VAL A 33 19.96 7.85 -8.28
N THR A 34 20.23 6.59 -7.97
CA THR A 34 20.17 5.46 -8.92
C THR A 34 19.20 4.41 -8.38
N ILE A 35 18.27 3.94 -9.22
CA ILE A 35 17.36 2.84 -8.91
C ILE A 35 17.75 1.60 -9.70
N PHE A 36 17.82 0.46 -9.03
CA PHE A 36 17.97 -0.86 -9.62
C PHE A 36 16.68 -1.65 -9.46
N GLU A 37 16.09 -2.10 -10.56
CA GLU A 37 14.85 -2.89 -10.55
C GLU A 37 15.04 -4.14 -11.42
N LYS A 38 14.76 -5.30 -10.83
CA LYS A 38 14.91 -6.61 -11.49
C LYS A 38 14.01 -6.76 -12.72
N LYS A 39 12.86 -6.10 -12.70
CA LYS A 39 11.88 -6.08 -13.79
C LYS A 39 11.62 -4.65 -14.25
N ASP A 40 10.41 -4.37 -14.71
CA ASP A 40 10.00 -2.99 -15.00
C ASP A 40 9.59 -2.26 -13.71
N LEU A 41 9.84 -0.96 -13.64
CA LEU A 41 9.41 -0.12 -12.53
C LEU A 41 7.91 -0.26 -12.27
N LEU A 42 7.54 -0.42 -11.00
CA LEU A 42 6.16 -0.46 -10.52
C LEU A 42 5.33 -1.66 -11.03
N SER A 43 5.94 -2.69 -11.64
CA SER A 43 5.24 -3.80 -12.29
C SER A 43 4.77 -4.91 -11.34
N GLU A 44 5.43 -5.08 -10.20
CA GLU A 44 5.15 -6.20 -9.26
C GLU A 44 4.07 -5.82 -8.23
N THR A 45 4.35 -5.93 -6.93
CA THR A 45 3.38 -5.68 -5.85
C THR A 45 2.69 -4.33 -5.97
N SER A 46 3.41 -3.30 -6.45
CA SER A 46 2.88 -1.94 -6.62
C SER A 46 1.79 -1.82 -7.68
N SER A 47 1.74 -2.72 -8.66
CA SER A 47 0.67 -2.80 -9.67
C SER A 47 -0.51 -3.69 -9.24
N ARG A 48 -0.38 -4.43 -8.15
CA ARG A 48 -1.35 -5.46 -7.70
C ARG A 48 -2.03 -5.09 -6.38
N THR A 49 -2.27 -3.81 -6.18
CA THR A 49 -2.92 -3.25 -5.01
C THR A 49 -4.45 -3.31 -5.12
N THR A 50 -5.15 -3.02 -4.01
CA THR A 50 -6.61 -2.81 -4.01
C THR A 50 -7.06 -1.52 -4.72
N LYS A 51 -6.14 -0.73 -5.27
CA LYS A 51 -6.40 0.58 -5.90
C LYS A 51 -7.02 1.61 -4.94
N LEU A 52 -6.89 1.38 -3.65
CA LEU A 52 -7.42 2.24 -2.61
C LEU A 52 -6.30 2.99 -1.91
N LEU A 53 -6.41 4.31 -1.87
CA LEU A 53 -5.57 5.20 -1.05
C LEU A 53 -6.29 5.39 0.28
N HIS A 54 -6.21 4.38 1.14
CA HIS A 54 -6.97 4.36 2.39
C HIS A 54 -6.26 5.08 3.53
N GLY A 55 -7.00 5.85 4.31
CA GLY A 55 -6.49 6.44 5.55
C GLY A 55 -6.44 5.48 6.74
N GLY A 56 -6.67 4.19 6.51
CA GLY A 56 -6.45 3.17 7.55
C GLY A 56 -7.57 3.04 8.58
N ILE A 57 -8.84 3.27 8.22
CA ILE A 57 -9.99 3.16 9.14
C ILE A 57 -10.00 1.85 9.96
N ARG A 58 -9.48 0.75 9.40
CA ARG A 58 -9.38 -0.55 10.08
C ARG A 58 -8.46 -0.54 11.31
N TYR A 59 -7.43 0.29 11.31
CA TYR A 59 -6.48 0.39 12.40
C TYR A 59 -7.09 1.00 13.67
N LEU A 60 -8.29 1.62 13.55
CA LEU A 60 -9.03 2.09 14.72
C LEU A 60 -9.50 0.94 15.62
N GLU A 61 -9.74 -0.25 15.08
CA GLU A 61 -10.14 -1.43 15.86
C GLU A 61 -9.05 -1.90 16.81
N SER A 62 -7.79 -1.71 16.44
CA SER A 62 -6.61 -2.02 17.26
C SER A 62 -6.00 -0.79 17.91
N PHE A 63 -6.74 0.31 17.99
CA PHE A 63 -6.32 1.59 18.60
C PHE A 63 -5.02 2.17 18.03
N GLN A 64 -4.65 1.81 16.82
CA GLN A 64 -3.45 2.31 16.14
C GLN A 64 -3.68 3.71 15.55
N ILE A 65 -3.94 4.69 16.40
CA ILE A 65 -4.31 6.07 16.02
C ILE A 65 -3.19 6.75 15.20
N LYS A 66 -1.93 6.46 15.52
CA LYS A 66 -0.77 7.00 14.81
C LYS A 66 -0.78 6.55 13.34
N GLU A 67 -1.05 5.27 13.10
CA GLU A 67 -1.11 4.70 11.74
C GLU A 67 -2.28 5.29 10.94
N VAL A 68 -3.41 5.55 11.59
CA VAL A 68 -4.54 6.25 10.95
C VAL A 68 -4.15 7.68 10.55
N LYS A 69 -3.49 8.43 11.43
CA LYS A 69 -3.02 9.78 11.12
C LYS A 69 -2.02 9.79 9.96
N ASN A 70 -1.08 8.85 9.95
CA ASN A 70 -0.12 8.69 8.87
C ASN A 70 -0.85 8.38 7.55
N GLY A 71 -1.70 7.37 7.51
CA GLY A 71 -2.47 7.01 6.33
C GLY A 71 -3.36 8.14 5.80
N LEU A 72 -3.97 8.94 6.67
CA LEU A 72 -4.74 10.13 6.29
C LEU A 72 -3.85 11.22 5.68
N ASN A 73 -2.63 11.40 6.19
CA ASN A 73 -1.65 12.32 5.64
C ASN A 73 -1.19 11.88 4.25
N ASP A 74 -0.85 10.61 4.11
CA ASP A 74 -0.41 10.00 2.85
C ASP A 74 -1.52 10.08 1.80
N ARG A 75 -2.74 9.69 2.15
CA ARG A 75 -3.91 9.83 1.28
C ARG A 75 -4.08 11.27 0.77
N TYR A 76 -4.01 12.25 1.67
CA TYR A 76 -4.13 13.66 1.31
C TYR A 76 -3.00 14.09 0.38
N TRP A 77 -1.77 13.65 0.65
CA TRP A 77 -0.61 13.94 -0.18
C TRP A 77 -0.78 13.41 -1.61
N TRP A 78 -1.22 12.15 -1.76
CA TRP A 78 -1.48 11.53 -3.05
C TRP A 78 -2.56 12.27 -3.85
N LEU A 79 -3.70 12.55 -3.22
CA LEU A 79 -4.81 13.26 -3.85
C LEU A 79 -4.43 14.67 -4.30
N LYS A 80 -3.57 15.36 -3.53
CA LYS A 80 -3.09 16.71 -3.83
C LYS A 80 -2.07 16.73 -4.96
N ASN A 81 -1.11 15.81 -4.96
CA ASN A 81 0.02 15.85 -5.88
C ASN A 81 -0.26 15.11 -7.21
N PHE A 82 -1.24 14.19 -7.23
CA PHE A 82 -1.59 13.41 -8.43
C PHE A 82 -3.11 13.44 -8.72
N PRO A 83 -3.74 14.62 -8.85
CA PRO A 83 -5.21 14.74 -8.96
C PRO A 83 -5.77 14.04 -10.22
N ASN A 84 -4.99 13.93 -11.30
CA ASN A 84 -5.42 13.26 -12.52
C ASN A 84 -5.31 11.72 -12.47
N SER A 85 -4.62 11.18 -11.47
CA SER A 85 -4.42 9.73 -11.29
C SER A 85 -5.06 9.21 -10.02
N THR A 86 -5.63 10.10 -9.22
CA THR A 86 -6.28 9.78 -7.95
C THR A 86 -7.62 10.49 -7.83
N LYS A 87 -8.54 9.91 -7.12
CA LYS A 87 -9.86 10.53 -6.90
C LYS A 87 -10.43 10.14 -5.54
N LYS A 88 -11.33 10.97 -5.06
CA LYS A 88 -12.18 10.65 -3.92
C LYS A 88 -13.16 9.54 -4.30
N ILE A 89 -13.38 8.59 -3.41
CA ILE A 89 -14.40 7.55 -3.54
C ILE A 89 -15.28 7.51 -2.29
N GLU A 90 -16.59 7.37 -2.49
CA GLU A 90 -17.53 7.06 -1.42
C GLU A 90 -17.56 5.55 -1.21
N ILE A 91 -17.50 5.12 0.06
CA ILE A 91 -17.53 3.71 0.45
C ILE A 91 -18.73 3.50 1.36
N LEU A 92 -19.55 2.53 1.01
CA LEU A 92 -20.76 2.13 1.72
C LEU A 92 -20.49 0.88 2.57
N ILE A 93 -20.93 0.90 3.81
CA ILE A 93 -20.90 -0.23 4.73
C ILE A 93 -22.35 -0.66 4.97
N PRO A 94 -22.78 -1.81 4.43
CA PRO A 94 -24.14 -2.30 4.62
C PRO A 94 -24.32 -2.87 6.02
N PHE A 95 -25.51 -2.65 6.62
CA PHE A 95 -25.87 -3.27 7.88
C PHE A 95 -27.37 -3.59 7.94
N LYS A 96 -27.73 -4.57 8.78
CA LYS A 96 -29.11 -5.09 8.86
C LYS A 96 -29.99 -4.26 9.79
N SER A 97 -29.45 -3.84 10.93
CA SER A 97 -30.20 -3.16 11.98
C SER A 97 -29.37 -2.06 12.66
N PHE A 98 -30.03 -0.97 13.01
CA PHE A 98 -29.46 0.14 13.82
C PHE A 98 -29.10 -0.27 15.26
N PHE A 99 -29.74 -1.32 15.76
CA PHE A 99 -29.50 -1.82 17.12
C PHE A 99 -28.39 -2.88 17.19
N SER A 100 -27.67 -3.09 16.08
CA SER A 100 -26.59 -4.04 16.06
C SER A 100 -25.31 -3.44 16.64
N THR A 101 -24.52 -4.25 17.35
CA THR A 101 -23.17 -3.89 17.81
C THR A 101 -22.28 -3.50 16.64
N GLN A 102 -22.46 -4.12 15.48
CA GLN A 102 -21.79 -3.81 14.23
C GLN A 102 -22.06 -2.36 13.78
N PHE A 103 -23.32 -1.92 13.79
CA PHE A 103 -23.67 -0.54 13.45
C PHE A 103 -22.97 0.45 14.37
N LEU A 104 -23.05 0.23 15.70
CA LEU A 104 -22.45 1.11 16.69
C LEU A 104 -20.93 1.20 16.49
N LYS A 105 -20.27 0.07 16.27
CA LYS A 105 -18.83 -0.03 16.00
C LYS A 105 -18.44 0.84 14.78
N TYR A 106 -19.12 0.66 13.66
CA TYR A 106 -18.82 1.42 12.43
C TYR A 106 -19.16 2.90 12.56
N PHE A 107 -20.27 3.21 13.23
CA PHE A 107 -20.67 4.60 13.43
C PHE A 107 -19.62 5.38 14.25
N ILE A 108 -19.18 4.82 15.38
CA ILE A 108 -18.12 5.40 16.21
C ILE A 108 -16.82 5.48 15.42
N GLY A 109 -16.42 4.40 14.75
CA GLY A 109 -15.21 4.34 13.93
C GLY A 109 -15.18 5.40 12.84
N ILE A 110 -16.28 5.58 12.11
CA ILE A 110 -16.38 6.62 11.06
C ILE A 110 -16.33 8.04 11.67
N LYS A 111 -16.99 8.28 12.80
CA LYS A 111 -16.90 9.58 13.48
C LYS A 111 -15.49 9.90 13.94
N LEU A 112 -14.81 8.94 14.53
CA LEU A 112 -13.42 9.09 14.94
C LEU A 112 -12.49 9.30 13.74
N TYR A 113 -12.68 8.54 12.67
CA TYR A 113 -11.93 8.69 11.43
C TYR A 113 -12.10 10.09 10.82
N GLN A 114 -13.32 10.62 10.83
CA GLN A 114 -13.62 11.98 10.38
C GLN A 114 -12.95 13.04 11.25
N LEU A 115 -12.98 12.86 12.58
CA LEU A 115 -12.32 13.75 13.52
C LEU A 115 -10.81 13.77 13.28
N LEU A 116 -10.19 12.60 13.12
CA LEU A 116 -8.76 12.48 12.84
C LEU A 116 -8.36 13.08 11.48
N SER A 117 -9.26 13.04 10.49
CA SER A 117 -9.02 13.62 9.17
C SER A 117 -9.12 15.15 9.12
N PHE A 118 -9.88 15.77 10.00
CA PHE A 118 -10.12 17.22 10.14
C PHE A 118 -9.89 18.04 8.85
N LYS A 119 -8.77 18.79 8.73
CA LYS A 119 -8.43 19.62 7.55
C LYS A 119 -8.19 18.83 6.26
N LYS A 120 -8.05 17.49 6.34
CA LYS A 120 -7.81 16.55 5.23
C LYS A 120 -9.03 15.70 4.93
N SER A 121 -10.21 16.13 5.44
CA SER A 121 -11.47 15.42 5.25
C SER A 121 -11.90 15.46 3.79
N LEU A 122 -12.34 14.31 3.28
CA LEU A 122 -12.91 14.19 1.93
C LEU A 122 -14.43 14.33 1.93
N GLY A 123 -15.05 14.49 3.09
CA GLY A 123 -16.49 14.66 3.27
C GLY A 123 -17.00 14.00 4.53
N LYS A 124 -18.24 14.34 4.88
CA LYS A 124 -18.90 13.79 6.07
C LYS A 124 -19.60 12.47 5.68
N GLY A 125 -19.30 11.40 6.43
CA GLY A 125 -20.07 10.16 6.35
C GLY A 125 -21.49 10.36 6.83
N ARG A 126 -22.40 9.68 6.21
CA ARG A 126 -23.85 9.80 6.45
C ARG A 126 -24.51 8.43 6.46
N LEU A 127 -25.69 8.41 7.02
CA LEU A 127 -26.56 7.28 6.97
C LEU A 127 -27.42 7.38 5.70
N ILE A 128 -27.52 6.31 4.95
CA ILE A 128 -28.33 6.23 3.73
C ILE A 128 -29.27 5.03 3.84
N SER A 129 -30.54 5.22 3.50
CA SER A 129 -31.51 4.14 3.35
C SER A 129 -31.45 3.52 1.95
N LYS A 130 -31.87 2.26 1.83
CA LYS A 130 -31.91 1.48 0.57
C LYS A 130 -32.60 2.23 -0.59
N ASN A 131 -33.61 3.00 -0.32
CA ASN A 131 -34.44 3.69 -1.35
C ASN A 131 -33.67 4.75 -2.16
N THR A 132 -32.46 5.13 -1.72
CA THR A 132 -31.66 6.21 -2.35
C THR A 132 -30.55 5.75 -3.28
N LYS A 133 -30.13 4.45 -3.27
CA LYS A 133 -28.99 3.96 -4.08
C LYS A 133 -29.06 2.47 -4.45
N SER A 134 -30.18 1.94 -4.83
CA SER A 134 -30.44 0.56 -4.53
C SER A 134 -30.67 -0.49 -5.60
N ASN A 135 -30.21 -0.40 -6.79
CA ASN A 135 -30.36 -1.56 -7.70
C ASN A 135 -29.38 -2.72 -7.42
N ILE A 136 -28.41 -2.53 -6.51
CA ILE A 136 -27.34 -3.51 -6.27
C ILE A 136 -27.70 -4.53 -5.18
N PHE A 137 -28.64 -4.20 -4.29
CA PHE A 137 -29.00 -5.03 -3.13
C PHE A 137 -30.47 -5.42 -3.09
N THR A 138 -31.11 -5.60 -4.25
CA THR A 138 -32.56 -5.93 -4.35
C THR A 138 -32.92 -7.17 -3.56
N ASP A 139 -32.04 -8.18 -3.53
CA ASP A 139 -32.31 -9.49 -2.95
C ASP A 139 -31.61 -9.71 -1.59
N THR A 140 -31.17 -8.64 -0.92
CA THR A 140 -30.48 -8.78 0.35
C THR A 140 -31.25 -8.17 1.52
N ASN A 141 -30.99 -8.69 2.74
CA ASN A 141 -31.55 -8.15 3.98
C ASN A 141 -30.90 -6.83 4.44
N TYR A 142 -30.01 -6.24 3.63
CA TYR A 142 -29.38 -4.97 3.94
C TYR A 142 -30.27 -3.82 3.50
N LYS A 143 -30.78 -3.07 4.47
CA LYS A 143 -31.69 -1.94 4.24
C LYS A 143 -31.05 -0.57 4.45
N ASN A 144 -29.88 -0.54 5.12
CA ASN A 144 -29.22 0.69 5.54
C ASN A 144 -27.73 0.62 5.27
N PHE A 145 -27.13 1.79 5.03
CA PHE A 145 -25.70 1.94 4.76
C PHE A 145 -25.14 3.11 5.54
N LEU A 146 -23.98 2.89 6.17
CA LEU A 146 -23.12 3.97 6.60
C LEU A 146 -22.14 4.30 5.48
N THR A 147 -21.85 5.59 5.27
CA THR A 147 -20.87 6.00 4.27
C THR A 147 -19.68 6.67 4.90
N PHE A 148 -18.56 6.52 4.26
CA PHE A 148 -17.36 7.32 4.48
C PHE A 148 -16.63 7.54 3.18
N PHE A 149 -15.63 8.43 3.20
CA PHE A 149 -14.86 8.77 2.01
C PHE A 149 -13.41 8.40 2.17
N ASP A 150 -12.86 7.85 1.10
CA ASP A 150 -11.43 7.55 1.00
C ASP A 150 -10.89 7.93 -0.37
N GLY A 151 -9.62 7.65 -0.66
CA GLY A 151 -9.03 7.86 -1.96
C GLY A 151 -9.03 6.58 -2.80
N ALA A 152 -9.15 6.72 -4.10
CA ALA A 152 -8.90 5.67 -5.08
C ALA A 152 -7.85 6.14 -6.08
N MET A 153 -7.13 5.21 -6.69
CA MET A 153 -6.11 5.52 -7.68
C MET A 153 -6.29 4.71 -8.97
N ASP A 154 -5.95 5.35 -10.08
CA ASP A 154 -5.61 4.66 -11.31
C ASP A 154 -4.10 4.37 -11.30
N ASP A 155 -3.73 3.14 -10.97
CA ASP A 155 -2.35 2.73 -10.82
C ASP A 155 -1.55 2.84 -12.12
N LYS A 156 -2.17 2.63 -13.28
CA LYS A 156 -1.50 2.77 -14.58
C LYS A 156 -1.17 4.23 -14.90
N SER A 157 -2.13 5.12 -14.67
CA SER A 157 -1.92 6.56 -14.82
C SER A 157 -0.89 7.08 -13.82
N LEU A 158 -0.98 6.65 -12.56
CA LEU A 158 -0.04 7.03 -11.51
C LEU A 158 1.37 6.54 -11.81
N SER A 159 1.53 5.27 -12.25
CA SER A 159 2.82 4.70 -12.63
C SER A 159 3.50 5.52 -13.74
N ARG A 160 2.76 5.91 -14.78
CA ARG A 160 3.29 6.78 -15.84
C ARG A 160 3.79 8.12 -15.28
N LYS A 161 2.98 8.77 -14.44
CA LYS A 161 3.35 10.05 -13.82
C LYS A 161 4.58 9.95 -12.95
N LEU A 162 4.72 8.86 -12.18
CA LEU A 162 5.90 8.63 -11.35
C LEU A 162 7.17 8.40 -12.21
N LYS A 163 7.06 7.63 -13.29
CA LYS A 163 8.17 7.44 -14.25
C LYS A 163 8.56 8.76 -14.91
N ASP A 164 7.60 9.60 -15.30
CA ASP A 164 7.86 10.92 -15.87
C ASP A 164 8.57 11.84 -14.85
N GLU A 165 8.20 11.77 -13.58
CA GLU A 165 8.83 12.57 -12.53
C GLU A 165 10.28 12.14 -12.27
N LEU A 166 10.59 10.83 -12.28
CA LEU A 166 11.97 10.34 -12.20
C LEU A 166 12.83 10.88 -13.34
N LYS A 167 12.32 10.87 -14.58
CA LYS A 167 13.01 11.41 -15.75
C LYS A 167 13.29 12.91 -15.63
N LYS A 168 12.31 13.70 -15.18
CA LYS A 168 12.47 15.14 -14.94
C LYS A 168 13.55 15.44 -13.91
N LEU A 169 13.63 14.62 -12.87
CA LEU A 169 14.60 14.74 -11.78
C LEU A 169 15.96 14.13 -12.13
N LYS A 170 16.12 13.59 -13.34
CA LYS A 170 17.37 12.95 -13.81
C LYS A 170 17.83 11.82 -12.88
N VAL A 171 16.88 11.04 -12.37
CA VAL A 171 17.20 9.83 -11.61
C VAL A 171 17.66 8.75 -12.59
N ASP A 172 18.79 8.14 -12.31
CA ASP A 172 19.29 7.00 -13.09
C ASP A 172 18.46 5.76 -12.77
N VAL A 173 17.98 5.06 -13.79
CA VAL A 173 17.12 3.88 -13.61
C VAL A 173 17.65 2.73 -14.45
N TYR A 174 17.95 1.62 -13.77
CA TYR A 174 18.31 0.34 -14.37
C TYR A 174 17.11 -0.61 -14.22
N GLU A 175 16.23 -0.68 -15.23
CA GLU A 175 15.17 -1.70 -15.32
C GLU A 175 15.77 -3.00 -15.88
N ASN A 176 15.15 -4.15 -15.55
CA ASN A 176 15.61 -5.49 -15.91
C ASN A 176 17.05 -5.79 -15.42
N TYR A 177 17.42 -5.19 -14.29
CA TYR A 177 18.72 -5.34 -13.65
C TYR A 177 18.55 -6.01 -12.27
N GLU A 178 18.94 -7.26 -12.17
CA GLU A 178 18.96 -7.98 -10.89
C GLU A 178 20.28 -7.70 -10.16
N VAL A 179 20.18 -7.02 -9.02
CA VAL A 179 21.33 -6.82 -8.12
C VAL A 179 21.73 -8.17 -7.53
N CYS A 180 22.99 -8.53 -7.73
CA CYS A 180 23.57 -9.78 -7.22
C CYS A 180 24.16 -9.61 -5.84
N ASN A 181 24.96 -8.54 -5.64
CA ASN A 181 25.70 -8.30 -4.41
C ASN A 181 25.55 -6.85 -3.98
N PHE A 182 25.46 -6.66 -2.68
CA PHE A 182 25.55 -5.34 -2.05
C PHE A 182 26.02 -5.51 -0.60
N ASP A 183 26.63 -4.46 -0.06
CA ASP A 183 27.20 -4.48 1.28
C ASP A 183 27.00 -3.16 2.04
N GLU A 184 27.42 -3.14 3.28
CA GLU A 184 27.32 -1.98 4.17
C GLU A 184 28.29 -0.84 3.80
N THR A 185 29.28 -1.09 2.95
CA THR A 185 30.24 -0.07 2.49
C THR A 185 29.65 0.84 1.41
N GLY A 186 28.49 0.50 0.88
CA GLY A 186 27.82 1.25 -0.17
C GLY A 186 28.05 0.67 -1.57
N GLN A 187 28.62 -0.53 -1.69
CA GLN A 187 28.79 -1.19 -2.97
C GLN A 187 27.52 -1.92 -3.39
N VAL A 188 27.12 -1.72 -4.65
CA VAL A 188 26.06 -2.48 -5.34
C VAL A 188 26.64 -2.99 -6.64
N ASP A 189 26.94 -4.27 -6.72
CA ASP A 189 27.67 -4.90 -7.85
C ASP A 189 28.94 -4.10 -8.22
N LYS A 190 28.94 -3.42 -9.36
CA LYS A 190 30.06 -2.57 -9.82
C LYS A 190 29.92 -1.08 -9.48
N PHE A 191 28.86 -0.69 -8.79
CA PHE A 191 28.56 0.70 -8.48
C PHE A 191 28.89 1.00 -7.01
N ASN A 192 29.27 2.25 -6.73
CA ASN A 192 29.56 2.73 -5.37
C ASN A 192 28.66 3.91 -5.02
N PHE A 193 28.06 3.86 -3.84
CA PHE A 193 27.16 4.85 -3.29
C PHE A 193 27.58 5.27 -1.88
N ASP A 194 27.20 6.48 -1.48
CA ASP A 194 27.38 6.91 -0.09
C ASP A 194 26.41 6.20 0.85
N GLN A 195 25.25 5.77 0.33
CA GLN A 195 24.24 5.01 1.06
C GLN A 195 23.42 4.13 0.11
N ILE A 196 22.99 2.99 0.63
CA ILE A 196 22.09 2.09 -0.06
C ILE A 196 20.74 2.05 0.68
N ILE A 197 19.65 2.08 -0.08
CA ILE A 197 18.30 1.90 0.44
C ILE A 197 17.70 0.63 -0.16
N LEU A 198 17.39 -0.34 0.69
CA LEU A 198 16.75 -1.57 0.27
C LEU A 198 15.22 -1.38 0.29
N ALA A 199 14.62 -1.27 -0.89
CA ALA A 199 13.18 -1.06 -1.11
C ALA A 199 12.54 -2.21 -1.91
N ALA A 200 13.08 -3.43 -1.74
CA ALA A 200 12.70 -4.61 -2.52
C ALA A 200 11.37 -5.27 -2.09
N GLY A 201 10.63 -4.63 -1.19
CA GLY A 201 9.32 -5.12 -0.74
C GLY A 201 9.37 -6.56 -0.21
N PRO A 202 8.54 -7.49 -0.73
CA PRO A 202 8.53 -8.88 -0.25
C PRO A 202 9.86 -9.63 -0.48
N TRP A 203 10.70 -9.17 -1.38
CA TRP A 203 11.99 -9.82 -1.67
C TRP A 203 13.13 -9.37 -0.75
N THR A 204 12.89 -8.40 0.12
CA THR A 204 13.90 -7.84 1.05
C THR A 204 14.59 -8.93 1.86
N LYS A 205 13.83 -9.84 2.48
CA LYS A 205 14.39 -10.94 3.28
C LYS A 205 15.31 -11.84 2.46
N ILE A 206 14.87 -12.22 1.26
CA ILE A 206 15.65 -13.09 0.36
C ILE A 206 16.95 -12.40 -0.06
N LEU A 207 16.91 -11.10 -0.34
CA LEU A 207 18.10 -10.34 -0.72
C LEU A 207 19.09 -10.19 0.43
N LEU A 208 18.62 -9.95 1.66
CA LEU A 208 19.45 -9.89 2.85
C LEU A 208 20.14 -11.24 3.11
N GLU A 209 19.35 -12.33 3.11
CA GLU A 209 19.89 -13.68 3.30
C GLU A 209 20.94 -14.07 2.23
N LYS A 210 20.72 -13.66 0.97
CA LYS A 210 21.65 -13.93 -0.15
C LYS A 210 22.99 -13.20 0.01
N ASN A 211 23.00 -12.06 0.69
CA ASN A 211 24.18 -11.23 0.92
C ASN A 211 24.75 -11.36 2.33
N ASP A 212 24.34 -12.39 3.10
CA ASP A 212 24.77 -12.66 4.46
C ASP A 212 24.58 -11.48 5.44
N ILE A 213 23.55 -10.65 5.19
CA ILE A 213 23.19 -9.51 6.03
C ILE A 213 22.08 -9.92 7.00
N GLU A 214 22.33 -9.82 8.29
CA GLU A 214 21.34 -10.09 9.32
C GLU A 214 20.34 -8.96 9.45
N SER A 215 19.10 -9.29 9.78
CA SER A 215 18.02 -8.34 10.05
C SER A 215 17.38 -8.60 11.40
N ASP A 216 17.26 -7.58 12.21
CA ASP A 216 16.58 -7.62 13.52
C ASP A 216 15.05 -7.84 13.38
N LYS A 217 14.52 -7.80 12.15
CA LYS A 217 13.08 -7.90 11.90
C LYS A 217 12.75 -9.11 11.07
N GLU A 218 11.82 -9.90 11.57
CA GLU A 218 11.20 -10.96 10.79
C GLU A 218 10.22 -10.38 9.77
N ILE A 219 10.27 -10.91 8.55
CA ILE A 219 9.36 -10.55 7.46
C ILE A 219 8.54 -11.78 7.09
N ASP A 220 7.23 -11.71 7.36
CA ASP A 220 6.28 -12.73 6.95
C ASP A 220 5.65 -12.41 5.59
N PHE A 221 5.50 -13.46 4.77
CA PHE A 221 4.87 -13.33 3.46
C PHE A 221 3.37 -13.56 3.53
N ILE A 222 2.59 -12.57 3.16
CA ILE A 222 1.14 -12.67 3.05
C ILE A 222 0.73 -12.43 1.60
N LYS A 223 0.11 -13.44 0.96
CA LYS A 223 -0.45 -13.30 -0.37
C LYS A 223 -1.90 -12.82 -0.30
N GLY A 224 -2.18 -11.67 -0.90
CA GLY A 224 -3.53 -11.19 -1.17
C GLY A 224 -3.94 -11.49 -2.61
N SER A 225 -5.20 -11.82 -2.85
CA SER A 225 -5.77 -12.00 -4.19
C SER A 225 -6.92 -11.03 -4.41
N HIS A 226 -7.11 -10.63 -5.67
CA HIS A 226 -8.23 -9.80 -6.11
C HIS A 226 -8.99 -10.52 -7.20
N LEU A 227 -10.32 -10.38 -7.19
CA LEU A 227 -11.18 -10.83 -8.29
C LEU A 227 -11.71 -9.62 -9.04
N VAL A 228 -11.76 -9.71 -10.35
CA VAL A 228 -12.40 -8.72 -11.21
C VAL A 228 -13.68 -9.31 -11.76
N ILE A 229 -14.81 -8.68 -11.46
CA ILE A 229 -16.15 -9.12 -11.87
C ILE A 229 -16.64 -8.19 -12.98
N ASN A 230 -17.22 -8.76 -14.05
CA ASN A 230 -17.79 -8.03 -15.17
C ASN A 230 -19.18 -7.40 -14.80
N LYS A 231 -19.24 -6.70 -13.69
CA LYS A 231 -20.41 -5.94 -13.24
C LYS A 231 -19.92 -4.58 -12.76
N LEU A 232 -20.50 -3.51 -13.26
CA LEU A 232 -20.17 -2.15 -12.86
C LEU A 232 -20.84 -1.81 -11.54
N ILE A 233 -20.08 -1.20 -10.64
CA ILE A 233 -20.60 -0.46 -9.49
C ILE A 233 -20.06 0.97 -9.54
N GLU A 234 -20.85 1.95 -9.11
CA GLU A 234 -20.46 3.35 -9.13
C GLU A 234 -19.77 3.80 -7.84
N THR A 235 -20.10 3.15 -6.73
CA THR A 235 -19.59 3.44 -5.39
C THR A 235 -18.83 2.24 -4.84
N GLY A 236 -17.90 2.49 -3.92
CA GLY A 236 -17.19 1.44 -3.20
C GLY A 236 -18.09 0.81 -2.12
N PHE A 237 -17.82 -0.44 -1.78
CA PHE A 237 -18.41 -1.13 -0.64
C PHE A 237 -17.34 -1.75 0.23
N MET A 238 -17.61 -1.78 1.54
CA MET A 238 -16.82 -2.49 2.52
C MET A 238 -17.72 -3.44 3.29
N PHE A 239 -17.36 -4.71 3.30
CA PHE A 239 -18.10 -5.78 3.98
C PHE A 239 -17.22 -6.43 5.02
N ASP A 240 -17.82 -6.93 6.10
CA ASP A 240 -17.16 -7.86 6.99
C ASP A 240 -16.87 -9.16 6.22
N GLY A 241 -15.63 -9.62 6.31
CA GLY A 241 -15.24 -10.90 5.72
C GLY A 241 -15.86 -12.08 6.48
N ILE A 242 -15.96 -13.23 5.81
CA ILE A 242 -16.51 -14.48 6.36
C ILE A 242 -15.83 -14.87 7.68
N CYS A 243 -14.55 -14.56 7.84
CA CYS A 243 -13.75 -14.88 9.01
C CYS A 243 -13.70 -13.78 10.10
N LYS A 244 -14.62 -12.83 10.12
CA LYS A 244 -14.74 -11.70 11.08
C LYS A 244 -13.46 -10.85 11.31
N THR A 245 -12.30 -11.26 10.83
CA THR A 245 -11.01 -10.59 11.04
C THR A 245 -10.58 -9.71 9.88
N ARG A 246 -11.35 -9.68 8.78
CA ARG A 246 -10.98 -8.95 7.56
C ARG A 246 -12.17 -8.35 6.85
N TYR A 247 -11.91 -7.21 6.24
CA TYR A 247 -12.86 -6.53 5.37
C TYR A 247 -12.62 -6.92 3.92
N ILE A 248 -13.70 -7.08 3.18
CA ILE A 248 -13.70 -7.24 1.73
C ILE A 248 -14.14 -5.91 1.14
N PHE A 249 -13.35 -5.39 0.20
CA PHE A 249 -13.73 -4.20 -0.55
C PHE A 249 -14.21 -4.60 -1.94
N ALA A 250 -15.34 -4.01 -2.37
CA ALA A 250 -15.78 -4.00 -3.74
C ALA A 250 -15.62 -2.57 -4.27
N LEU A 251 -14.81 -2.36 -5.30
CA LEU A 251 -14.47 -1.04 -5.81
C LEU A 251 -14.71 -0.93 -7.30
N PRO A 252 -15.16 0.24 -7.80
CA PRO A 252 -15.23 0.50 -9.23
C PRO A 252 -13.82 0.41 -9.85
N TYR A 253 -13.67 -0.34 -10.92
CA TYR A 253 -12.40 -0.54 -11.59
C TYR A 253 -12.58 -0.80 -13.09
N ASN A 254 -12.21 0.16 -13.96
CA ASN A 254 -12.24 0.01 -15.42
C ASN A 254 -13.55 -0.58 -15.96
N ASN A 255 -14.69 0.03 -15.64
CA ASN A 255 -16.05 -0.44 -15.98
C ASN A 255 -16.40 -1.83 -15.43
N LYS A 256 -15.69 -2.30 -14.46
CA LYS A 256 -15.85 -3.58 -13.75
C LYS A 256 -15.83 -3.33 -12.25
N THR A 257 -15.95 -4.39 -11.49
CA THR A 257 -15.80 -4.36 -10.02
C THR A 257 -14.57 -5.14 -9.61
N LEU A 258 -13.69 -4.51 -8.85
CA LEU A 258 -12.57 -5.15 -8.18
C LEU A 258 -13.01 -5.57 -6.78
N LEU A 259 -12.99 -6.88 -6.49
CA LEU A 259 -13.12 -7.41 -5.14
C LEU A 259 -11.73 -7.62 -4.55
N GLY A 260 -11.42 -6.92 -3.47
CA GLY A 260 -10.11 -6.96 -2.82
C GLY A 260 -10.11 -7.71 -1.51
N GLN A 261 -8.93 -8.27 -1.19
CA GLN A 261 -8.57 -8.98 0.03
C GLN A 261 -9.20 -10.35 0.24
N LEU A 262 -9.22 -11.16 -0.80
CA LEU A 262 -9.36 -12.59 -0.64
C LEU A 262 -8.01 -13.17 -0.20
N LYS A 263 -7.87 -13.56 1.07
CA LYS A 263 -6.64 -14.18 1.60
C LYS A 263 -6.66 -15.68 1.29
N LYS A 264 -5.59 -16.15 0.66
CA LYS A 264 -5.12 -17.52 0.83
C LYS A 264 -3.87 -17.44 1.71
N GLU A 265 -3.90 -17.99 2.92
CA GLU A 265 -2.68 -18.24 3.67
C GLU A 265 -1.86 -19.27 2.90
N LEU A 266 -0.90 -18.79 2.14
CA LEU A 266 0.21 -19.62 1.73
C LEU A 266 1.23 -19.52 2.85
N ILE A 267 1.15 -20.39 3.83
CA ILE A 267 2.30 -20.77 4.64
C ILE A 267 3.21 -21.50 3.65
N ILE A 268 4.09 -20.78 2.99
CA ILE A 268 5.27 -21.39 2.38
C ILE A 268 6.13 -21.79 3.57
N ARG A 269 5.87 -22.98 4.12
CA ARG A 269 6.87 -23.67 4.91
C ARG A 269 7.98 -24.00 3.93
N THR A 270 8.98 -23.17 3.86
CA THR A 270 10.29 -23.55 3.33
C THR A 270 10.83 -24.59 4.29
N THR A 271 10.41 -25.84 4.09
CA THR A 271 11.10 -27.03 4.65
C THR A 271 12.37 -27.22 3.83
N GLN A 272 13.28 -26.29 3.86
CA GLN A 272 14.69 -26.58 3.74
C GLN A 272 15.21 -26.71 5.18
N LYS A 273 15.38 -27.95 5.63
CA LYS A 273 16.22 -28.29 6.76
C LYS A 273 17.58 -27.60 6.54
N LEU A 274 17.78 -26.45 7.18
CA LEU A 274 19.10 -25.91 7.41
C LEU A 274 19.84 -26.94 8.22
N LYS A 275 20.77 -27.63 7.57
CA LYS A 275 21.78 -28.47 8.23
C LYS A 275 22.45 -27.60 9.27
N SER A 276 22.40 -28.07 10.51
CA SER A 276 23.04 -27.50 11.67
C SER A 276 24.47 -27.07 11.34
N LYS A 277 24.74 -25.78 11.23
CA LYS A 277 26.08 -25.25 11.33
C LYS A 277 26.49 -25.32 12.80
N LYS A 278 27.58 -26.03 13.05
CA LYS A 278 28.25 -26.18 14.34
C LYS A 278 28.46 -24.82 14.98
N ARG A 279 28.04 -24.67 16.23
CA ARG A 279 28.50 -23.62 17.12
C ARG A 279 30.03 -23.74 17.24
N LEU A 280 30.74 -22.79 16.72
CA LEU A 280 32.11 -22.53 17.09
C LEU A 280 32.09 -21.76 18.41
N SER A 281 32.48 -22.43 19.49
CA SER A 281 32.82 -21.82 20.77
C SER A 281 34.11 -21.05 20.60
N TYR A 282 34.07 -19.75 20.84
CA TYR A 282 35.28 -18.99 21.13
C TYR A 282 35.54 -19.07 22.64
N GLN A 283 36.72 -19.61 22.98
CA GLN A 283 37.39 -19.41 24.27
C GLN A 283 38.00 -18.01 24.30
#